data_578fac78c522e5fec58c05f1f6a1a931
#
_entry.id   578fac78c522e5fec58c05f1f6a1a931
#
_cell.length_a   1.000
_cell.length_b   1.000
_cell.length_c   1.000
_cell.angle_alpha   90.00
_cell.angle_beta   90.00
_cell.angle_gamma   90.00
#
_symmetry.space_group_name_H-M   'P 1'
#
loop_
_entity.id
_entity.type
_entity.pdbx_description
1 polymer ?
#
loop_
_entity_poly.entity_id
_entity_poly.type
_entity_poly.pdbx_seq_one_letter_code
_entity_poly.pdbx_strand_id
1 'polypeptide(L)'
;MNQTGRILEEVKKAVCGKDHVLVWVLTVLLARGHVLLEDIPGVGKTTMALAFSRALGLEYGRVQFTPDVLPSDITGYSVYQKETGKLVYQPGAVLCNLFLADELNRATSRTQSALLEAMEEGQVTVDGVRHPIPQPFIVFATQNPTGAAGTQLLPDSQMDRFTVRLSIGYPAPEDERNMVLARQGVNPLQTVCQVLSRDELIAMQDEAAAVYIKTELIDYIVALIDATRKHPMILRGASPRATLSLTAMAKAVAYVQRRDYVVPKDIQVTFPQVIAHRLLLAPEAGARQITPEQLLDEILHQVPSPRL
;
A
#
# COMPACT_ATOMS: atom_id res chain seq x y z
N MET A 1 -21.34 10.17 -12.14
CA MET A 1 -20.12 9.96 -11.33
C MET A 1 -19.49 8.66 -11.82
N ASN A 2 -18.16 8.61 -12.05
CA ASN A 2 -17.48 7.37 -12.46
C ASN A 2 -17.30 6.42 -11.27
N GLN A 3 -16.89 5.17 -11.54
CA GLN A 3 -16.70 4.15 -10.49
C GLN A 3 -15.70 4.60 -9.42
N THR A 4 -14.55 5.19 -9.80
CA THR A 4 -13.55 5.71 -8.85
C THR A 4 -14.12 6.79 -7.93
N GLY A 5 -14.91 7.71 -8.47
CA GLY A 5 -15.59 8.74 -7.69
C GLY A 5 -16.62 8.15 -6.72
N ARG A 6 -17.40 7.14 -7.14
CA ARG A 6 -18.37 6.45 -6.27
C ARG A 6 -17.70 5.75 -5.09
N ILE A 7 -16.56 5.09 -5.34
CA ILE A 7 -15.77 4.46 -4.26
C ILE A 7 -15.32 5.51 -3.23
N LEU A 8 -14.72 6.60 -3.71
CA LEU A 8 -14.19 7.65 -2.82
C LEU A 8 -15.31 8.32 -2.01
N GLU A 9 -16.44 8.65 -2.62
CA GLU A 9 -17.59 9.23 -1.91
C GLU A 9 -18.12 8.28 -0.83
N GLU A 10 -18.12 6.98 -1.09
CA GLU A 10 -18.59 6.00 -0.13
C GLU A 10 -17.61 5.86 1.06
N VAL A 11 -16.31 5.80 0.77
CA VAL A 11 -15.26 5.72 1.81
C VAL A 11 -15.20 6.99 2.65
N LYS A 12 -15.43 8.16 2.08
CA LYS A 12 -15.46 9.46 2.78
C LYS A 12 -16.54 9.55 3.86
N LYS A 13 -17.61 8.75 3.79
CA LYS A 13 -18.60 8.68 4.86
C LYS A 13 -17.98 8.29 6.20
N ALA A 14 -16.97 7.43 6.17
CA ALA A 14 -16.29 6.93 7.37
C ALA A 14 -14.93 7.59 7.65
N VAL A 15 -14.30 8.20 6.65
CA VAL A 15 -12.95 8.79 6.72
C VAL A 15 -13.02 10.24 6.26
N CYS A 16 -13.08 11.18 7.22
CA CYS A 16 -13.21 12.61 6.94
C CYS A 16 -11.85 13.29 6.74
N GLY A 17 -11.78 14.26 5.81
CA GLY A 17 -10.65 15.17 5.66
C GLY A 17 -9.34 14.57 5.17
N LYS A 18 -9.38 13.38 4.55
CA LYS A 18 -8.20 12.64 4.07
C LYS A 18 -8.25 12.34 2.58
N ASP A 19 -8.91 13.18 1.82
CA ASP A 19 -9.18 12.98 0.38
C ASP A 19 -7.93 12.61 -0.41
N HIS A 20 -6.83 13.32 -0.17
CA HIS A 20 -5.56 13.04 -0.83
C HIS A 20 -5.05 11.62 -0.55
N VAL A 21 -5.09 11.16 0.71
CA VAL A 21 -4.67 9.81 1.09
C VAL A 21 -5.59 8.76 0.49
N LEU A 22 -6.92 9.00 0.51
CA LEU A 22 -7.91 8.09 -0.07
C LEU A 22 -7.70 7.89 -1.58
N VAL A 23 -7.38 8.97 -2.31
CA VAL A 23 -7.07 8.88 -3.75
C VAL A 23 -5.81 8.04 -3.97
N TRP A 24 -4.74 8.25 -3.19
CA TRP A 24 -3.52 7.43 -3.31
C TRP A 24 -3.79 5.96 -2.98
N VAL A 25 -4.53 5.68 -1.91
CA VAL A 25 -4.92 4.31 -1.56
C VAL A 25 -5.68 3.66 -2.71
N LEU A 26 -6.70 4.32 -3.26
CA LEU A 26 -7.45 3.80 -4.41
C LEU A 26 -6.53 3.57 -5.63
N THR A 27 -5.60 4.48 -5.89
CA THR A 27 -4.63 4.33 -6.99
C THR A 27 -3.74 3.10 -6.80
N VAL A 28 -3.27 2.85 -5.57
CA VAL A 28 -2.49 1.65 -5.23
C VAL A 28 -3.32 0.38 -5.42
N LEU A 29 -4.59 0.39 -4.99
CA LEU A 29 -5.51 -0.73 -5.20
C LEU A 29 -5.64 -1.08 -6.69
N LEU A 30 -5.80 -0.06 -7.53
CA LEU A 30 -5.88 -0.22 -8.99
C LEU A 30 -4.55 -0.66 -9.62
N ALA A 31 -3.43 -0.27 -9.04
CA ALA A 31 -2.10 -0.73 -9.45
C ALA A 31 -1.72 -2.13 -8.92
N ARG A 32 -2.64 -2.84 -8.24
CA ARG A 32 -2.39 -4.13 -7.58
C ARG A 32 -1.25 -4.09 -6.56
N GLY A 33 -1.11 -2.94 -5.90
CA GLY A 33 -0.06 -2.70 -4.93
C GLY A 33 -0.48 -2.91 -3.48
N HIS A 34 0.48 -2.72 -2.57
CA HIS A 34 0.30 -2.76 -1.13
C HIS A 34 0.66 -1.41 -0.52
N VAL A 35 0.00 -1.05 0.58
CA VAL A 35 0.14 0.26 1.23
C VAL A 35 0.81 0.10 2.59
N LEU A 36 1.82 0.93 2.86
CA LEU A 36 2.36 1.11 4.21
C LEU A 36 1.87 2.45 4.76
N LEU A 37 1.17 2.41 5.89
CA LEU A 37 0.69 3.58 6.62
C LEU A 37 1.60 3.85 7.81
N GLU A 38 2.36 4.92 7.76
CA GLU A 38 3.28 5.30 8.84
C GLU A 38 2.71 6.51 9.59
N ASP A 39 2.18 6.24 10.79
CA ASP A 39 1.53 7.26 11.60
C ASP A 39 1.43 6.88 13.07
N ILE A 40 1.15 7.89 13.87
CA ILE A 40 0.77 7.71 15.27
C ILE A 40 -0.50 6.85 15.42
N PRO A 41 -0.72 6.20 16.55
CA PRO A 41 -1.95 5.49 16.85
C PRO A 41 -3.18 6.42 16.81
N GLY A 42 -4.34 5.87 16.41
CA GLY A 42 -5.63 6.56 16.54
C GLY A 42 -6.05 7.45 15.37
N VAL A 43 -5.24 7.62 14.31
CA VAL A 43 -5.57 8.49 13.15
C VAL A 43 -6.55 7.88 12.14
N GLY A 44 -7.11 6.69 12.41
CA GLY A 44 -8.15 6.10 11.56
C GLY A 44 -7.67 5.07 10.54
N LYS A 45 -6.46 4.52 10.67
CA LYS A 45 -5.89 3.49 9.76
C LYS A 45 -6.83 2.29 9.58
N THR A 46 -7.32 1.72 10.68
CA THR A 46 -8.27 0.58 10.66
C THR A 46 -9.61 0.96 10.04
N THR A 47 -10.12 2.17 10.33
CA THR A 47 -11.36 2.68 9.75
C THR A 47 -11.27 2.79 8.23
N MET A 48 -10.13 3.28 7.71
CA MET A 48 -9.86 3.39 6.28
C MET A 48 -9.86 2.01 5.60
N ALA A 49 -9.15 1.03 6.15
CA ALA A 49 -9.11 -0.32 5.61
C ALA A 49 -10.50 -0.97 5.56
N LEU A 50 -11.28 -0.84 6.64
CA LEU A 50 -12.65 -1.35 6.73
C LEU A 50 -13.60 -0.63 5.75
N ALA A 51 -13.45 0.68 5.58
CA ALA A 51 -14.27 1.44 4.64
C ALA A 51 -14.03 1.00 3.18
N PHE A 52 -12.76 0.83 2.78
CA PHE A 52 -12.42 0.30 1.46
C PHE A 52 -12.93 -1.14 1.29
N SER A 53 -12.75 -2.03 2.28
CA SER A 53 -13.22 -3.41 2.15
C SER A 53 -14.72 -3.49 1.94
N ARG A 54 -15.50 -2.69 2.67
CA ARG A 54 -16.97 -2.63 2.52
C ARG A 54 -17.39 -2.04 1.18
N ALA A 55 -16.82 -0.89 0.80
CA ALA A 55 -17.16 -0.22 -0.45
C ALA A 55 -16.88 -1.09 -1.68
N LEU A 56 -15.88 -1.97 -1.60
CA LEU A 56 -15.42 -2.83 -2.69
C LEU A 56 -15.88 -4.30 -2.55
N GLY A 57 -16.68 -4.64 -1.54
CA GLY A 57 -17.16 -6.00 -1.32
C GLY A 57 -16.04 -7.03 -1.11
N LEU A 58 -14.95 -6.63 -0.45
CA LEU A 58 -13.77 -7.46 -0.23
C LEU A 58 -13.84 -8.17 1.13
N GLU A 59 -13.41 -9.42 1.16
CA GLU A 59 -13.17 -10.13 2.40
C GLU A 59 -12.02 -9.48 3.18
N TYR A 60 -12.28 -9.13 4.45
CA TYR A 60 -11.36 -8.39 5.30
C TYR A 60 -10.76 -9.27 6.37
N GLY A 61 -9.43 -9.27 6.47
CA GLY A 61 -8.67 -9.89 7.54
C GLY A 61 -7.86 -8.83 8.32
N ARG A 62 -7.66 -9.05 9.61
CA ARG A 62 -6.81 -8.18 10.44
C ARG A 62 -6.01 -8.99 11.44
N VAL A 63 -4.74 -8.66 11.58
CA VAL A 63 -3.90 -9.09 12.69
C VAL A 63 -3.23 -7.87 13.31
N GLN A 64 -3.35 -7.75 14.63
CA GLN A 64 -2.56 -6.83 15.44
C GLN A 64 -1.23 -7.52 15.74
N PHE A 65 -0.15 -7.02 15.17
CA PHE A 65 1.15 -7.64 15.34
C PHE A 65 1.76 -7.32 16.72
N THR A 66 2.23 -8.37 17.37
CA THR A 66 2.98 -8.35 18.64
C THR A 66 4.15 -9.32 18.50
N PRO A 67 5.13 -9.30 19.41
CA PRO A 67 6.22 -10.29 19.39
C PRO A 67 5.76 -11.76 19.47
N ASP A 68 4.56 -11.99 19.99
CA ASP A 68 4.00 -13.34 20.20
C ASP A 68 3.28 -13.90 18.95
N VAL A 69 2.97 -13.06 17.96
CA VAL A 69 2.33 -13.52 16.72
C VAL A 69 3.28 -14.40 15.92
N LEU A 70 2.83 -15.62 15.62
CA LEU A 70 3.60 -16.63 14.90
C LEU A 70 3.38 -16.52 13.37
N PRO A 71 4.32 -17.00 12.55
CA PRO A 71 4.12 -17.14 11.11
C PRO A 71 2.88 -17.94 10.75
N SER A 72 2.59 -19.01 11.52
CA SER A 72 1.40 -19.86 11.34
C SER A 72 0.07 -19.16 11.57
N ASP A 73 0.03 -18.08 12.36
CA ASP A 73 -1.18 -17.27 12.54
C ASP A 73 -1.51 -16.50 11.24
N ILE A 74 -0.48 -16.18 10.46
CA ILE A 74 -0.58 -15.49 9.18
C ILE A 74 -0.87 -16.47 8.05
N THR A 75 -0.03 -17.51 7.89
CA THR A 75 -0.08 -18.43 6.74
C THR A 75 -1.02 -19.61 6.94
N GLY A 76 -1.41 -19.92 8.17
CA GLY A 76 -2.13 -21.14 8.51
C GLY A 76 -1.18 -22.28 8.88
N TYR A 77 -1.79 -23.41 9.21
CA TYR A 77 -1.09 -24.63 9.65
C TYR A 77 -1.94 -25.85 9.38
N SER A 78 -1.34 -27.04 9.36
CA SER A 78 -2.09 -28.30 9.21
C SER A 78 -2.35 -28.95 10.56
N VAL A 79 -3.56 -29.48 10.72
CA VAL A 79 -4.00 -30.24 11.91
C VAL A 79 -4.26 -31.66 11.52
N TYR A 80 -3.72 -32.61 12.29
CA TYR A 80 -4.03 -34.00 12.11
C TYR A 80 -5.43 -34.31 12.66
N GLN A 81 -6.33 -34.73 11.78
CA GLN A 81 -7.68 -35.20 12.15
C GLN A 81 -7.67 -36.69 12.42
N LYS A 82 -7.90 -37.07 13.65
CA LYS A 82 -7.90 -38.51 14.08
C LYS A 82 -8.97 -39.32 13.37
N GLU A 83 -10.13 -38.69 13.09
CA GLU A 83 -11.29 -39.36 12.48
C GLU A 83 -11.02 -39.72 11.02
N THR A 84 -10.27 -38.93 10.29
CA THR A 84 -9.97 -39.11 8.87
C THR A 84 -8.57 -39.66 8.62
N GLY A 85 -7.69 -39.65 9.61
CA GLY A 85 -6.28 -40.00 9.49
C GLY A 85 -5.47 -39.07 8.59
N LYS A 86 -5.95 -37.85 8.33
CA LYS A 86 -5.35 -36.89 7.38
C LYS A 86 -4.93 -35.58 8.06
N LEU A 87 -3.93 -34.93 7.48
CA LEU A 87 -3.63 -33.55 7.77
C LEU A 87 -4.63 -32.65 7.02
N VAL A 88 -5.27 -31.76 7.74
CA VAL A 88 -6.22 -30.76 7.20
C VAL A 88 -5.67 -29.37 7.44
N TYR A 89 -5.52 -28.62 6.37
CA TYR A 89 -5.07 -27.23 6.43
C TYR A 89 -6.11 -26.33 7.09
N GLN A 90 -5.66 -25.56 8.06
CA GLN A 90 -6.41 -24.49 8.69
C GLN A 90 -5.91 -23.15 8.13
N PRO A 91 -6.74 -22.38 7.42
CA PRO A 91 -6.34 -21.11 6.81
C PRO A 91 -5.84 -20.12 7.86
N GLY A 92 -4.75 -19.43 7.54
CA GLY A 92 -4.26 -18.31 8.31
C GLY A 92 -4.99 -17.01 7.98
N ALA A 93 -4.72 -15.96 8.75
CA ALA A 93 -5.43 -14.69 8.66
C ALA A 93 -5.21 -13.97 7.31
N VAL A 94 -4.15 -14.30 6.57
CA VAL A 94 -3.82 -13.66 5.28
C VAL A 94 -4.69 -14.14 4.12
N LEU A 95 -5.44 -15.24 4.29
CA LEU A 95 -6.33 -15.81 3.28
C LEU A 95 -7.60 -14.98 3.11
N CYS A 96 -7.47 -13.72 2.69
CA CYS A 96 -8.53 -12.75 2.45
C CYS A 96 -8.15 -11.80 1.31
N ASN A 97 -9.06 -10.91 0.90
CA ASN A 97 -8.79 -9.93 -0.16
C ASN A 97 -8.06 -8.69 0.33
N LEU A 98 -8.49 -8.14 1.46
CA LEU A 98 -7.87 -6.97 2.07
C LEU A 98 -7.41 -7.33 3.48
N PHE A 99 -6.09 -7.41 3.65
CA PHE A 99 -5.45 -7.75 4.91
C PHE A 99 -4.87 -6.51 5.60
N LEU A 100 -5.31 -6.24 6.82
CA LEU A 100 -4.72 -5.20 7.66
C LEU A 100 -3.67 -5.82 8.61
N ALA A 101 -2.41 -5.56 8.32
CA ALA A 101 -1.27 -5.87 9.18
C ALA A 101 -0.99 -4.69 10.12
N ASP A 102 -1.63 -4.70 11.30
CA ASP A 102 -1.58 -3.56 12.22
C ASP A 102 -0.37 -3.64 13.14
N GLU A 103 0.45 -2.57 13.19
CA GLU A 103 1.73 -2.49 13.90
C GLU A 103 2.76 -3.56 13.48
N LEU A 104 2.92 -3.76 12.17
CA LEU A 104 3.81 -4.80 11.59
C LEU A 104 5.23 -4.77 12.16
N ASN A 105 5.74 -3.59 12.48
CA ASN A 105 7.10 -3.39 13.03
C ASN A 105 7.26 -3.84 14.48
N ARG A 106 6.24 -4.41 15.13
CA ARG A 106 6.33 -5.08 16.44
C ARG A 106 6.51 -6.59 16.33
N ALA A 107 6.25 -7.16 15.16
CA ALA A 107 6.42 -8.59 14.94
C ALA A 107 7.91 -9.00 14.87
N THR A 108 8.17 -10.28 15.11
CA THR A 108 9.49 -10.87 14.84
C THR A 108 9.79 -10.83 13.34
N SER A 109 11.07 -10.76 12.96
CA SER A 109 11.50 -10.79 11.55
C SER A 109 10.99 -12.03 10.79
N ARG A 110 10.81 -13.17 11.49
CA ARG A 110 10.26 -14.40 10.90
C ARG A 110 8.79 -14.22 10.51
N THR A 111 7.99 -13.63 11.39
CA THR A 111 6.57 -13.37 11.13
C THR A 111 6.39 -12.30 10.05
N GLN A 112 7.22 -11.24 10.06
CA GLN A 112 7.27 -10.24 8.99
C GLN A 112 7.56 -10.91 7.64
N SER A 113 8.58 -11.79 7.57
CA SER A 113 8.96 -12.48 6.34
C SER A 113 7.83 -13.34 5.79
N ALA A 114 7.06 -14.02 6.63
CA ALA A 114 5.93 -14.84 6.20
C ALA A 114 4.83 -14.00 5.51
N LEU A 115 4.50 -12.83 6.06
CA LEU A 115 3.56 -11.91 5.41
C LEU A 115 4.10 -11.38 4.08
N LEU A 116 5.37 -10.98 4.07
CA LEU A 116 5.99 -10.39 2.89
C LEU A 116 6.21 -11.40 1.76
N GLU A 117 6.40 -12.68 2.07
CA GLU A 117 6.39 -13.76 1.09
C GLU A 117 4.97 -13.93 0.49
N ALA A 118 3.94 -13.96 1.32
CA ALA A 118 2.55 -14.02 0.87
C ALA A 118 2.18 -12.84 -0.05
N MET A 119 2.70 -11.62 0.23
CA MET A 119 2.49 -10.45 -0.62
C MET A 119 3.15 -10.59 -2.00
N GLU A 120 4.31 -11.22 -2.06
CA GLU A 120 5.07 -11.37 -3.32
C GLU A 120 4.56 -12.51 -4.18
N GLU A 121 4.29 -13.65 -3.54
CA GLU A 121 3.90 -14.89 -4.23
C GLU A 121 2.40 -14.97 -4.53
N GLY A 122 1.55 -14.17 -3.85
CA GLY A 122 0.09 -14.28 -3.93
C GLY A 122 -0.45 -15.64 -3.44
N GLN A 123 0.34 -16.36 -2.67
CA GLN A 123 0.04 -17.68 -2.10
C GLN A 123 0.82 -17.91 -0.81
N VAL A 124 0.39 -18.88 -0.02
CA VAL A 124 1.14 -19.40 1.12
C VAL A 124 1.48 -20.87 0.89
N THR A 125 2.62 -21.32 1.40
CA THR A 125 3.04 -22.72 1.32
C THR A 125 3.10 -23.32 2.73
N VAL A 126 2.27 -24.34 3.00
CA VAL A 126 2.22 -25.03 4.28
C VAL A 126 2.41 -26.53 4.03
N ASP A 127 3.36 -27.15 4.71
CA ASP A 127 3.72 -28.57 4.56
C ASP A 127 3.94 -29.01 3.10
N GLY A 128 4.54 -28.12 2.30
CA GLY A 128 4.82 -28.36 0.87
C GLY A 128 3.61 -28.20 -0.06
N VAL A 129 2.43 -27.85 0.47
CA VAL A 129 1.22 -27.59 -0.32
C VAL A 129 1.03 -26.09 -0.48
N ARG A 130 0.75 -25.65 -1.71
CA ARG A 130 0.48 -24.26 -2.06
C ARG A 130 -1.00 -23.94 -1.89
N HIS A 131 -1.30 -22.87 -1.18
CA HIS A 131 -2.65 -22.35 -0.97
C HIS A 131 -2.73 -20.95 -1.56
N PRO A 132 -3.43 -20.73 -2.70
CA PRO A 132 -3.55 -19.43 -3.33
C PRO A 132 -4.36 -18.48 -2.44
N ILE A 133 -3.93 -17.22 -2.38
CA ILE A 133 -4.67 -16.18 -1.69
C ILE A 133 -5.77 -15.62 -2.61
N PRO A 134 -6.99 -15.38 -2.10
CA PRO A 134 -8.09 -14.81 -2.89
C PRO A 134 -7.69 -13.49 -3.57
N GLN A 135 -7.98 -13.35 -4.87
CA GLN A 135 -7.70 -12.13 -5.63
C GLN A 135 -8.93 -11.21 -5.68
N PRO A 136 -8.76 -9.87 -5.68
CA PRO A 136 -7.50 -9.16 -5.52
C PRO A 136 -6.95 -9.32 -4.10
N PHE A 137 -5.63 -9.40 -3.95
CA PHE A 137 -4.98 -9.46 -2.65
C PHE A 137 -4.25 -8.14 -2.36
N ILE A 138 -4.62 -7.49 -1.28
CA ILE A 138 -4.13 -6.17 -0.92
C ILE A 138 -3.77 -6.16 0.56
N VAL A 139 -2.57 -5.69 0.88
CA VAL A 139 -2.13 -5.51 2.25
C VAL A 139 -2.06 -4.03 2.59
N PHE A 140 -2.74 -3.66 3.66
CA PHE A 140 -2.53 -2.42 4.39
C PHE A 140 -1.69 -2.75 5.61
N ALA A 141 -0.42 -2.38 5.59
CA ALA A 141 0.41 -2.50 6.77
C ALA A 141 0.47 -1.17 7.50
N THR A 142 0.46 -1.21 8.83
CA THR A 142 0.71 -0.03 9.63
C THR A 142 2.02 -0.18 10.40
N GLN A 143 2.73 0.93 10.56
CA GLN A 143 3.84 1.02 11.49
C GLN A 143 3.76 2.31 12.29
N ASN A 144 4.22 2.25 13.53
CA ASN A 144 4.40 3.45 14.32
C ASN A 144 5.78 4.04 14.03
N PRO A 145 5.92 5.38 14.04
CA PRO A 145 7.22 6.02 13.90
C PRO A 145 8.24 5.49 14.91
N THR A 146 9.50 5.54 14.53
CA THR A 146 10.63 5.13 15.36
C THR A 146 10.63 5.79 16.73
N GLY A 147 10.82 4.98 17.81
CA GLY A 147 10.88 5.45 19.19
C GLY A 147 9.82 4.89 20.12
N ALA A 148 8.82 4.19 19.63
CA ALA A 148 7.90 3.43 20.49
C ALA A 148 8.62 2.20 21.06
N ALA A 149 8.49 1.95 22.38
CA ALA A 149 9.12 0.82 23.02
C ALA A 149 8.69 -0.51 22.36
N GLY A 150 9.67 -1.37 22.02
CA GLY A 150 9.42 -2.68 21.42
C GLY A 150 9.16 -2.67 19.91
N THR A 151 9.46 -1.57 19.20
CA THR A 151 9.38 -1.52 17.73
C THR A 151 10.75 -1.73 17.10
N GLN A 152 10.81 -2.52 16.01
CA GLN A 152 11.98 -2.66 15.16
C GLN A 152 11.67 -2.03 13.81
N LEU A 153 12.62 -1.30 13.23
CA LEU A 153 12.46 -0.84 11.84
C LEU A 153 12.32 -2.02 10.89
N LEU A 154 11.39 -1.91 9.96
CA LEU A 154 11.34 -2.85 8.84
C LEU A 154 12.63 -2.73 8.03
N PRO A 155 13.32 -3.84 7.74
CA PRO A 155 14.47 -3.82 6.85
C PRO A 155 14.12 -3.21 5.48
N ASP A 156 15.08 -2.53 4.85
CA ASP A 156 14.86 -1.87 3.56
C ASP A 156 14.37 -2.81 2.45
N SER A 157 14.85 -4.07 2.45
CA SER A 157 14.39 -5.10 1.52
C SER A 157 12.92 -5.49 1.72
N GLN A 158 12.39 -5.26 2.91
CA GLN A 158 10.98 -5.47 3.24
C GLN A 158 10.15 -4.24 2.89
N MET A 159 10.70 -3.04 3.11
CA MET A 159 10.07 -1.78 2.72
C MET A 159 9.82 -1.70 1.21
N ASP A 160 10.73 -2.24 0.39
CA ASP A 160 10.64 -2.24 -1.08
C ASP A 160 9.42 -3.01 -1.63
N ARG A 161 8.77 -3.85 -0.82
CA ARG A 161 7.56 -4.60 -1.20
C ARG A 161 6.27 -3.77 -1.15
N PHE A 162 6.26 -2.69 -0.39
CA PHE A 162 5.15 -1.76 -0.37
C PHE A 162 5.24 -0.80 -1.55
N THR A 163 4.14 -0.62 -2.27
CA THR A 163 4.09 0.25 -3.45
C THR A 163 4.25 1.71 -3.05
N VAL A 164 3.61 2.12 -1.97
CA VAL A 164 3.69 3.46 -1.40
C VAL A 164 3.81 3.41 0.11
N ARG A 165 4.45 4.45 0.67
CA ARG A 165 4.38 4.78 2.09
C ARG A 165 3.60 6.08 2.25
N LEU A 166 2.50 6.05 3.00
CA LEU A 166 1.62 7.19 3.21
C LEU A 166 1.52 7.54 4.70
N SER A 167 1.36 8.82 4.97
CA SER A 167 0.98 9.34 6.29
C SER A 167 -0.42 9.94 6.20
N ILE A 168 -1.29 9.57 7.14
CA ILE A 168 -2.64 10.13 7.26
C ILE A 168 -2.59 11.46 8.00
N GLY A 169 -1.74 11.54 9.04
CA GLY A 169 -1.59 12.70 9.90
C GLY A 169 -2.85 13.02 10.72
N TYR A 170 -2.76 14.04 11.56
CA TYR A 170 -3.93 14.55 12.30
C TYR A 170 -4.96 15.17 11.35
N PRO A 171 -6.27 15.03 11.63
CA PRO A 171 -7.29 15.76 10.90
C PRO A 171 -7.18 17.27 11.16
N ALA A 172 -7.66 18.08 10.24
CA ALA A 172 -7.87 19.48 10.52
C ALA A 172 -8.96 19.67 11.60
N PRO A 173 -8.93 20.76 12.39
CA PRO A 173 -9.93 20.95 13.47
C PRO A 173 -11.39 20.87 13.00
N GLU A 174 -11.66 21.32 11.79
CA GLU A 174 -12.99 21.25 11.18
C GLU A 174 -13.39 19.80 10.85
N ASP A 175 -12.46 19.01 10.30
CA ASP A 175 -12.67 17.59 10.01
C ASP A 175 -12.87 16.78 11.29
N GLU A 176 -12.10 17.09 12.35
CA GLU A 176 -12.24 16.46 13.66
C GLU A 176 -13.61 16.76 14.26
N ARG A 177 -14.07 18.02 14.17
CA ARG A 177 -15.43 18.41 14.55
C ARG A 177 -16.49 17.61 13.78
N ASN A 178 -16.35 17.50 12.45
CA ASN A 178 -17.29 16.76 11.60
C ASN A 178 -17.28 15.27 11.95
N MET A 179 -16.14 14.69 12.26
CA MET A 179 -16.01 13.31 12.73
C MET A 179 -16.74 13.07 14.05
N VAL A 180 -16.68 14.01 15.00
CA VAL A 180 -17.42 13.92 16.26
C VAL A 180 -18.93 14.01 16.00
N LEU A 181 -19.37 14.97 15.17
CA LEU A 181 -20.79 15.13 14.81
C LEU A 181 -21.36 13.88 14.11
N ALA A 182 -20.61 13.30 13.18
CA ALA A 182 -21.02 12.09 12.46
C ALA A 182 -21.19 10.86 13.39
N ARG A 183 -20.52 10.83 14.55
CA ARG A 183 -20.58 9.73 15.52
C ARG A 183 -21.64 9.87 16.59
N GLN A 184 -22.41 10.96 16.60
CA GLN A 184 -23.44 11.18 17.63
C GLN A 184 -24.65 10.25 17.53
N GLY A 185 -24.86 9.57 16.40
CA GLY A 185 -26.00 8.67 16.20
C GLY A 185 -25.58 7.27 15.78
N VAL A 186 -25.08 7.12 14.59
CA VAL A 186 -24.71 5.83 13.97
C VAL A 186 -23.22 5.78 13.72
N ASN A 187 -22.60 4.62 13.90
CA ASN A 187 -21.21 4.45 13.50
C ASN A 187 -21.08 4.65 11.98
N PRO A 188 -20.32 5.66 11.50
CA PRO A 188 -20.23 5.97 10.09
C PRO A 188 -19.78 4.78 9.21
N LEU A 189 -19.00 3.85 9.75
CA LEU A 189 -18.66 2.60 9.05
C LEU A 189 -19.89 1.77 8.70
N GLN A 190 -20.98 1.83 9.46
CA GLN A 190 -22.20 1.08 9.15
C GLN A 190 -22.98 1.68 7.98
N THR A 191 -22.74 2.93 7.64
CA THR A 191 -23.36 3.61 6.49
C THR A 191 -22.62 3.39 5.19
N VAL A 192 -21.40 2.82 5.24
CA VAL A 192 -20.63 2.48 4.05
C VAL A 192 -21.26 1.27 3.38
N CYS A 193 -21.76 1.46 2.16
CA CYS A 193 -22.37 0.42 1.33
C CYS A 193 -21.39 -0.07 0.27
N GLN A 194 -21.57 -1.30 -0.17
CA GLN A 194 -20.86 -1.83 -1.31
C GLN A 194 -21.31 -1.09 -2.59
N VAL A 195 -20.34 -0.55 -3.35
CA VAL A 195 -20.55 0.15 -4.61
C VAL A 195 -19.95 -0.55 -5.82
N LEU A 196 -19.08 -1.53 -5.56
CA LEU A 196 -18.47 -2.40 -6.55
C LEU A 196 -18.36 -3.82 -6.01
N SER A 197 -18.47 -4.80 -6.90
CA SER A 197 -18.11 -6.18 -6.61
C SER A 197 -16.59 -6.39 -6.75
N ARG A 198 -16.12 -7.49 -6.19
CA ARG A 198 -14.72 -7.95 -6.34
C ARG A 198 -14.33 -8.08 -7.82
N ASP A 199 -15.21 -8.64 -8.65
CA ASP A 199 -14.94 -8.89 -10.07
C ASP A 199 -14.88 -7.58 -10.88
N GLU A 200 -15.72 -6.59 -10.53
CA GLU A 200 -15.63 -5.24 -11.10
C GLU A 200 -14.31 -4.54 -10.72
N LEU A 201 -13.83 -4.72 -9.49
CA LEU A 201 -12.51 -4.18 -9.09
C LEU A 201 -11.38 -4.83 -9.90
N ILE A 202 -11.42 -6.16 -10.10
CA ILE A 202 -10.43 -6.85 -10.94
C ILE A 202 -10.46 -6.31 -12.38
N ALA A 203 -11.65 -6.10 -12.95
CA ALA A 203 -11.78 -5.49 -14.27
C ALA A 203 -11.17 -4.09 -14.33
N MET A 204 -11.41 -3.24 -13.33
CA MET A 204 -10.77 -1.91 -13.23
C MET A 204 -9.24 -1.99 -13.11
N GLN A 205 -8.72 -3.00 -12.41
CA GLN A 205 -7.27 -3.25 -12.31
C GLN A 205 -6.68 -3.64 -13.68
N ASP A 206 -7.40 -4.48 -14.45
CA ASP A 206 -7.00 -4.87 -15.80
C ASP A 206 -7.03 -3.66 -16.76
N GLU A 207 -8.08 -2.85 -16.69
CA GLU A 207 -8.20 -1.60 -17.47
C GLU A 207 -7.05 -0.62 -17.12
N ALA A 208 -6.74 -0.44 -15.84
CA ALA A 208 -5.63 0.40 -15.40
C ALA A 208 -4.28 -0.13 -15.89
N ALA A 209 -4.07 -1.45 -15.86
CA ALA A 209 -2.86 -2.09 -16.38
C ALA A 209 -2.74 -1.96 -17.91
N ALA A 210 -3.85 -1.90 -18.63
CA ALA A 210 -3.91 -1.74 -20.09
C ALA A 210 -3.70 -0.30 -20.57
N VAL A 211 -3.70 0.70 -19.66
CA VAL A 211 -3.41 2.10 -20.02
C VAL A 211 -2.09 2.19 -20.80
N TYR A 212 -2.14 2.87 -21.96
CA TYR A 212 -0.98 2.97 -22.84
C TYR A 212 0.11 3.86 -22.25
N ILE A 213 1.37 3.43 -22.41
CA ILE A 213 2.54 4.22 -22.07
C ILE A 213 3.53 4.21 -23.25
N LYS A 214 3.97 5.40 -23.70
CA LYS A 214 4.98 5.53 -24.75
C LYS A 214 6.35 5.10 -24.26
N THR A 215 7.18 4.59 -25.17
CA THR A 215 8.57 4.19 -24.86
C THR A 215 9.39 5.32 -24.26
N GLU A 216 9.23 6.56 -24.75
CA GLU A 216 9.92 7.73 -24.22
C GLU A 216 9.59 8.02 -22.75
N LEU A 217 8.37 7.65 -22.30
CA LEU A 217 8.00 7.76 -20.90
C LEU A 217 8.59 6.62 -20.06
N ILE A 218 8.76 5.44 -20.63
CA ILE A 218 9.49 4.33 -19.98
C ILE A 218 10.94 4.73 -19.80
N ASP A 219 11.57 5.29 -20.85
CA ASP A 219 12.94 5.79 -20.77
C ASP A 219 13.09 6.89 -19.71
N TYR A 220 12.09 7.78 -19.60
CA TYR A 220 12.05 8.81 -18.55
C TYR A 220 11.98 8.20 -17.15
N ILE A 221 11.12 7.19 -16.92
CA ILE A 221 11.04 6.46 -15.65
C ILE A 221 12.42 5.85 -15.33
N VAL A 222 13.05 5.17 -16.30
CA VAL A 222 14.36 4.53 -16.10
C VAL A 222 15.42 5.58 -15.78
N ALA A 223 15.41 6.73 -16.46
CA ALA A 223 16.35 7.83 -16.20
C ALA A 223 16.17 8.41 -14.78
N LEU A 224 14.94 8.61 -14.31
CA LEU A 224 14.65 9.04 -12.94
C LEU A 224 15.17 8.04 -11.90
N ILE A 225 14.94 6.74 -12.12
CA ILE A 225 15.43 5.68 -11.22
C ILE A 225 16.96 5.63 -11.22
N ASP A 226 17.59 5.71 -12.39
CA ASP A 226 19.04 5.71 -12.51
C ASP A 226 19.68 6.93 -11.83
N ALA A 227 19.04 8.10 -11.94
CA ALA A 227 19.47 9.30 -11.22
C ALA A 227 19.48 9.10 -9.69
N THR A 228 18.52 8.35 -9.11
CA THR A 228 18.56 8.00 -7.68
C THR A 228 19.79 7.17 -7.29
N ARG A 229 20.28 6.33 -8.21
CA ARG A 229 21.45 5.44 -7.97
C ARG A 229 22.78 6.17 -8.10
N LYS A 230 22.79 7.30 -8.80
CA LYS A 230 23.99 8.11 -9.09
C LYS A 230 24.09 9.36 -8.21
N HIS A 231 23.06 9.68 -7.45
CA HIS A 231 23.00 10.89 -6.67
C HIS A 231 23.95 10.83 -5.45
N PRO A 232 24.84 11.83 -5.23
CA PRO A 232 25.88 11.78 -4.19
C PRO A 232 25.35 11.70 -2.75
N MET A 233 24.14 12.22 -2.50
CA MET A 233 23.49 12.18 -1.19
C MET A 233 22.65 10.92 -0.97
N ILE A 234 22.63 9.97 -1.92
CA ILE A 234 21.90 8.71 -1.83
C ILE A 234 22.91 7.56 -1.80
N LEU A 235 22.99 6.86 -0.68
CA LEU A 235 23.87 5.70 -0.52
C LEU A 235 23.35 4.49 -1.31
N ARG A 236 22.03 4.30 -1.34
CA ARG A 236 21.38 3.27 -2.13
C ARG A 236 20.10 3.83 -2.77
N GLY A 237 20.11 3.85 -4.11
CA GLY A 237 18.96 4.27 -4.91
C GLY A 237 17.89 3.17 -5.07
N ALA A 238 16.87 3.50 -5.84
CA ALA A 238 15.71 2.64 -6.04
C ALA A 238 16.03 1.35 -6.83
N SER A 239 15.33 0.26 -6.49
CA SER A 239 15.48 -1.06 -7.10
C SER A 239 14.76 -1.17 -8.47
N PRO A 240 15.01 -2.22 -9.27
CA PRO A 240 14.20 -2.50 -10.47
C PRO A 240 12.71 -2.74 -10.14
N ARG A 241 12.38 -3.28 -8.95
CA ARG A 241 10.99 -3.40 -8.48
C ARG A 241 10.32 -2.03 -8.38
N ALA A 242 11.03 -1.01 -7.92
CA ALA A 242 10.54 0.36 -7.87
C ALA A 242 10.20 0.92 -9.26
N THR A 243 10.97 0.56 -10.30
CA THR A 243 10.68 0.92 -11.71
C THR A 243 9.33 0.36 -12.14
N LEU A 244 9.07 -0.92 -11.86
CA LEU A 244 7.79 -1.57 -12.17
C LEU A 244 6.63 -0.94 -11.37
N SER A 245 6.83 -0.70 -10.08
CA SER A 245 5.84 -0.04 -9.23
C SER A 245 5.50 1.37 -9.71
N LEU A 246 6.50 2.17 -10.09
CA LEU A 246 6.30 3.52 -10.61
C LEU A 246 5.52 3.50 -11.94
N THR A 247 5.83 2.54 -12.81
CA THR A 247 5.10 2.37 -14.08
C THR A 247 3.64 1.99 -13.85
N ALA A 248 3.37 1.01 -12.97
CA ALA A 248 2.01 0.59 -12.64
C ALA A 248 1.20 1.73 -12.00
N MET A 249 1.82 2.47 -11.07
CA MET A 249 1.19 3.61 -10.42
C MET A 249 0.91 4.77 -11.38
N ALA A 250 1.82 5.08 -12.31
CA ALA A 250 1.59 6.13 -13.33
C ALA A 250 0.40 5.77 -14.24
N LYS A 251 0.26 4.50 -14.64
CA LYS A 251 -0.89 3.99 -15.39
C LYS A 251 -2.19 4.11 -14.57
N ALA A 252 -2.16 3.72 -13.30
CA ALA A 252 -3.31 3.83 -12.42
C ALA A 252 -3.73 5.29 -12.17
N VAL A 253 -2.77 6.24 -12.05
CA VAL A 253 -3.06 7.68 -11.97
C VAL A 253 -3.76 8.16 -13.24
N ALA A 254 -3.27 7.79 -14.44
CA ALA A 254 -3.90 8.14 -15.71
C ALA A 254 -5.34 7.59 -15.77
N TYR A 255 -5.56 6.35 -15.37
CA TYR A 255 -6.88 5.72 -15.31
C TYR A 255 -7.84 6.45 -14.36
N VAL A 256 -7.40 6.78 -13.14
CA VAL A 256 -8.20 7.57 -12.19
C VAL A 256 -8.59 8.92 -12.77
N GLN A 257 -7.71 9.54 -13.56
CA GLN A 257 -7.94 10.78 -14.30
C GLN A 257 -8.70 10.56 -15.62
N ARG A 258 -9.22 9.36 -15.91
CA ARG A 258 -10.01 8.99 -17.10
C ARG A 258 -9.25 9.16 -18.42
N ARG A 259 -7.97 8.82 -18.42
CA ARG A 259 -7.15 8.76 -19.62
C ARG A 259 -6.73 7.32 -19.89
N ASP A 260 -6.67 6.97 -21.14
CA ASP A 260 -6.17 5.68 -21.65
C ASP A 260 -4.69 5.73 -22.02
N TYR A 261 -4.02 6.85 -21.70
CA TYR A 261 -2.57 7.03 -21.89
C TYR A 261 -1.95 7.79 -20.74
N VAL A 262 -0.67 7.48 -20.46
CA VAL A 262 0.16 8.15 -19.46
C VAL A 262 0.76 9.44 -20.03
N VAL A 263 0.85 10.47 -19.19
CA VAL A 263 1.58 11.72 -19.49
C VAL A 263 2.73 11.92 -18.49
N PRO A 264 3.74 12.75 -18.79
CA PRO A 264 4.88 12.98 -17.89
C PRO A 264 4.47 13.38 -16.47
N LYS A 265 3.39 14.15 -16.34
CA LYS A 265 2.89 14.61 -15.05
C LYS A 265 2.47 13.46 -14.13
N ASP A 266 1.93 12.37 -14.69
CA ASP A 266 1.54 11.20 -13.90
C ASP A 266 2.75 10.54 -13.22
N ILE A 267 3.87 10.47 -13.96
CA ILE A 267 5.14 9.96 -13.44
C ILE A 267 5.68 10.91 -12.36
N GLN A 268 5.69 12.21 -12.63
CA GLN A 268 6.22 13.22 -11.70
C GLN A 268 5.50 13.25 -10.36
N VAL A 269 4.15 13.18 -10.35
CA VAL A 269 3.38 13.20 -9.09
C VAL A 269 3.48 11.88 -8.33
N THR A 270 3.73 10.79 -9.04
CA THR A 270 3.83 9.44 -8.46
C THR A 270 5.25 9.14 -7.94
N PHE A 271 6.26 9.74 -8.55
CA PHE A 271 7.67 9.45 -8.27
C PHE A 271 8.03 9.58 -6.79
N PRO A 272 7.76 10.70 -6.08
CA PRO A 272 8.08 10.79 -4.65
C PRO A 272 7.29 9.78 -3.81
N GLN A 273 6.04 9.52 -4.11
CA GLN A 273 5.18 8.62 -3.34
C GLN A 273 5.65 7.16 -3.39
N VAL A 274 6.19 6.74 -4.55
CA VAL A 274 6.69 5.39 -4.77
C VAL A 274 8.14 5.23 -4.33
N ILE A 275 8.97 6.27 -4.44
CA ILE A 275 10.42 6.14 -4.33
C ILE A 275 10.98 6.55 -2.96
N ALA A 276 10.38 7.54 -2.27
CA ALA A 276 10.97 8.13 -1.06
C ALA A 276 11.33 7.10 0.02
N HIS A 277 10.45 6.14 0.28
CA HIS A 277 10.66 5.11 1.31
C HIS A 277 11.64 4.00 0.93
N ARG A 278 12.13 4.01 -0.32
CA ARG A 278 13.07 3.01 -0.87
C ARG A 278 14.51 3.50 -0.91
N LEU A 279 14.74 4.78 -0.58
CA LEU A 279 16.06 5.39 -0.59
C LEU A 279 16.75 5.21 0.74
N LEU A 280 18.01 4.81 0.72
CA LEU A 280 18.92 4.95 1.84
C LEU A 280 19.80 6.17 1.61
N LEU A 281 19.66 7.18 2.44
CA LEU A 281 20.42 8.42 2.32
C LEU A 281 21.85 8.25 2.83
N ALA A 282 22.78 9.00 2.25
CA ALA A 282 24.14 9.11 2.74
C ALA A 282 24.17 9.86 4.11
N PRO A 283 25.13 9.58 5.01
CA PRO A 283 25.24 10.27 6.30
C PRO A 283 25.29 11.81 6.17
N GLU A 284 25.89 12.30 5.10
CA GLU A 284 26.01 13.72 4.79
C GLU A 284 24.65 14.40 4.56
N ALA A 285 23.69 13.67 4.00
CA ALA A 285 22.32 14.16 3.83
C ALA A 285 21.65 14.33 5.20
N GLY A 286 21.84 13.38 6.12
CA GLY A 286 21.35 13.48 7.50
C GLY A 286 21.96 14.68 8.25
N ALA A 287 23.27 14.91 8.11
CA ALA A 287 23.95 16.06 8.70
C ALA A 287 23.42 17.41 8.17
N ARG A 288 22.91 17.45 6.94
CA ARG A 288 22.31 18.64 6.31
C ARG A 288 20.78 18.69 6.46
N GLN A 289 20.17 17.76 7.17
CA GLN A 289 18.71 17.63 7.34
C GLN A 289 17.94 17.55 6.01
N ILE A 290 18.57 16.97 4.97
CA ILE A 290 17.94 16.80 3.65
C ILE A 290 17.03 15.56 3.72
N THR A 291 15.79 15.73 3.25
CA THR A 291 14.80 14.63 3.22
C THR A 291 14.84 13.87 1.88
N PRO A 292 14.36 12.62 1.82
CA PRO A 292 14.22 11.90 0.56
C PRO A 292 13.40 12.67 -0.48
N GLU A 293 12.31 13.32 -0.05
CA GLU A 293 11.41 14.08 -0.92
C GLU A 293 12.12 15.27 -1.57
N GLN A 294 12.99 15.97 -0.85
CA GLN A 294 13.79 17.07 -1.39
C GLN A 294 14.76 16.59 -2.47
N LEU A 295 15.42 15.43 -2.26
CA LEU A 295 16.32 14.86 -3.26
C LEU A 295 15.56 14.38 -4.49
N LEU A 296 14.37 13.82 -4.33
CA LEU A 296 13.53 13.40 -5.44
C LEU A 296 13.00 14.58 -6.25
N ASP A 297 12.68 15.69 -5.60
CA ASP A 297 12.32 16.93 -6.29
C ASP A 297 13.49 17.50 -7.09
N GLU A 298 14.71 17.51 -6.53
CA GLU A 298 15.94 17.88 -7.24
C GLU A 298 16.14 16.99 -8.49
N ILE A 299 16.01 15.68 -8.36
CA ILE A 299 16.13 14.73 -9.48
C ILE A 299 15.09 15.02 -10.57
N LEU A 300 13.83 15.30 -10.18
CA LEU A 300 12.77 15.68 -11.14
C LEU A 300 13.12 16.94 -11.93
N HIS A 301 13.83 17.89 -11.33
CA HIS A 301 14.28 19.10 -12.02
C HIS A 301 15.49 18.86 -12.92
N GLN A 302 16.37 17.91 -12.56
CA GLN A 302 17.60 17.61 -13.32
C GLN A 302 17.33 16.72 -14.53
N VAL A 303 16.38 15.77 -14.42
CA VAL A 303 16.06 14.84 -15.51
C VAL A 303 15.01 15.46 -16.43
N PRO A 304 15.34 15.74 -17.71
CA PRO A 304 14.43 16.41 -18.62
C PRO A 304 13.20 15.56 -18.90
N SER A 305 12.04 16.15 -18.74
CA SER A 305 10.74 15.52 -19.10
C SER A 305 10.59 15.46 -20.63
N PRO A 306 10.18 14.31 -21.22
CA PRO A 306 9.96 14.22 -22.65
C PRO A 306 8.82 15.16 -23.08
N ARG A 307 8.98 15.79 -24.25
CA ARG A 307 7.92 16.51 -24.94
C ARG A 307 7.16 15.51 -25.79
N LEU A 308 5.86 15.31 -25.49
CA LEU A 308 4.99 14.35 -26.20
C LEU A 308 4.15 15.05 -27.27
#